data_920f1a67a6b16d43915ce84b7dfefbe1
#
_entry.id   920f1a67a6b16d43915ce84b7dfefbe1
#
_cell.length_a   1.000
_cell.length_b   1.000
_cell.length_c   1.000
_cell.angle_alpha   90.00
_cell.angle_beta   90.00
_cell.angle_gamma   90.00
#
_symmetry.space_group_name_H-M   'P 1'
#
loop_
_entity.id
_entity.type
_entity.pdbx_description
1 polymer ?
#
loop_
_entity_poly.entity_id
_entity_poly.type
_entity_poly.pdbx_seq_one_letter_code
_entity_poly.pdbx_strand_id
1 'polypeptide(L)'
;MAALCDRPVIMPMSNPNSRCECSAEDAYRWSDGRAIVATGSPFPPVTLTTSDGRTQTLVASQCNNMYVFPGLGLAASVGGITKITDQMLYEAAVACAKSMTAEEVAEGRTFPSVGRIREVSLAVACAVIREGEPAIVP
;
A
#
# COMPACT_ATOMS: atom_id res chain seq x y z
N MET A 1 14.94 -3.69 14.45
CA MET A 1 14.94 -2.85 13.23
C MET A 1 15.34 -1.41 13.55
N ALA A 2 14.68 -0.72 14.48
CA ALA A 2 14.99 0.69 14.82
C ALA A 2 16.42 0.96 15.30
N ALA A 3 17.12 -0.05 15.81
CA ALA A 3 18.55 0.03 16.17
C ALA A 3 19.50 -0.12 14.98
N LEU A 4 19.01 -0.63 13.84
CA LEU A 4 19.82 -0.91 12.64
C LEU A 4 19.52 0.06 11.50
N CYS A 5 18.39 0.76 11.55
CA CYS A 5 17.95 1.67 10.51
C CYS A 5 17.20 2.84 11.15
N ASP A 6 17.55 4.06 10.77
CA ASP A 6 16.90 5.26 11.31
C ASP A 6 15.41 5.35 10.96
N ARG A 7 15.03 4.88 9.79
CA ARG A 7 13.65 4.91 9.30
C ARG A 7 13.22 3.54 8.78
N PRO A 8 12.94 2.57 9.67
CA PRO A 8 12.57 1.23 9.27
C PRO A 8 11.17 1.20 8.64
N VAL A 9 10.98 0.32 7.65
CA VAL A 9 9.65 -0.01 7.11
C VAL A 9 9.14 -1.24 7.85
N ILE A 10 7.95 -1.12 8.46
CA ILE A 10 7.32 -2.18 9.24
C ILE A 10 5.92 -2.46 8.64
N MET A 11 5.73 -3.66 8.13
CA MET A 11 4.51 -4.07 7.44
C MET A 11 3.88 -5.31 8.11
N PRO A 12 3.15 -5.15 9.23
CA PRO A 12 2.38 -6.23 9.82
C PRO A 12 1.10 -6.44 8.98
N MET A 13 1.09 -7.47 8.15
CA MET A 13 0.07 -7.67 7.12
C MET A 13 -0.98 -8.72 7.46
N SER A 14 -0.83 -9.47 8.56
CA SER A 14 -1.80 -10.49 8.95
C SER A 14 -3.15 -9.90 9.35
N ASN A 15 -4.21 -10.57 8.95
CA ASN A 15 -5.61 -10.23 9.20
C ASN A 15 -6.32 -11.34 10.00
N PRO A 16 -7.29 -11.02 10.85
CA PRO A 16 -7.71 -9.70 11.34
C PRO A 16 -6.69 -9.08 12.34
N ASN A 17 -6.97 -7.85 12.82
CA ASN A 17 -6.08 -7.14 13.78
C ASN A 17 -5.69 -7.99 15.00
N SER A 18 -6.57 -8.89 15.47
CA SER A 18 -6.31 -9.81 16.58
C SER A 18 -5.23 -10.87 16.30
N ARG A 19 -4.82 -11.01 15.04
CA ARG A 19 -3.76 -11.94 14.58
C ARG A 19 -2.60 -11.19 13.92
N CYS A 20 -2.60 -9.87 14.01
CA CYS A 20 -1.54 -9.03 13.46
C CYS A 20 -0.23 -9.25 14.23
N GLU A 21 0.89 -9.18 13.54
CA GLU A 21 2.23 -9.41 14.11
C GLU A 21 2.57 -8.40 15.20
N CYS A 22 2.13 -7.16 15.02
CA CYS A 22 2.14 -6.09 16.01
C CYS A 22 1.08 -5.04 15.63
N SER A 23 0.71 -4.18 16.57
CA SER A 23 -0.15 -3.05 16.28
C SER A 23 0.62 -1.90 15.60
N ALA A 24 -0.09 -0.99 14.94
CA ALA A 24 0.50 0.23 14.42
C ALA A 24 1.10 1.08 15.56
N GLU A 25 0.43 1.11 16.72
CA GLU A 25 0.90 1.81 17.90
C GLU A 25 2.24 1.25 18.40
N ASP A 26 2.38 -0.07 18.51
CA ASP A 26 3.62 -0.72 18.92
C ASP A 26 4.75 -0.38 17.97
N ALA A 27 4.51 -0.50 16.65
CA ALA A 27 5.51 -0.21 15.62
C ALA A 27 6.02 1.24 15.71
N TYR A 28 5.12 2.20 15.92
CA TYR A 28 5.50 3.60 16.11
C TYR A 28 6.22 3.84 17.44
N ARG A 29 5.74 3.27 18.56
CA ARG A 29 6.40 3.41 19.88
C ARG A 29 7.81 2.81 19.87
N TRP A 30 8.00 1.62 19.34
CA TRP A 30 9.32 0.96 19.29
C TRP A 30 10.33 1.67 18.39
N SER A 31 9.87 2.48 17.46
CA SER A 31 10.72 3.24 16.55
C SER A 31 10.79 4.73 16.90
N ASP A 32 10.23 5.17 18.03
CA ASP A 32 10.14 6.58 18.42
C ASP A 32 9.50 7.43 17.29
N GLY A 33 8.42 6.92 16.68
CA GLY A 33 7.70 7.59 15.61
C GLY A 33 8.41 7.61 14.25
N ARG A 34 9.58 6.99 14.11
CA ARG A 34 10.40 7.05 12.88
C ARG A 34 10.01 6.03 11.81
N ALA A 35 9.35 4.94 12.21
CA ALA A 35 8.98 3.88 11.27
C ALA A 35 7.96 4.36 10.23
N ILE A 36 8.09 3.81 9.03
CA ILE A 36 7.04 3.81 8.02
C ILE A 36 6.20 2.56 8.27
N VAL A 37 4.90 2.75 8.55
CA VAL A 37 4.04 1.63 8.94
C VAL A 37 2.91 1.44 7.93
N ALA A 38 2.73 0.20 7.49
CA ALA A 38 1.58 -0.21 6.70
C ALA A 38 1.02 -1.54 7.22
N THR A 39 -0.28 -1.61 7.43
CA THR A 39 -0.95 -2.74 8.10
C THR A 39 -1.98 -3.41 7.20
N GLY A 40 -2.19 -4.71 7.34
CA GLY A 40 -3.16 -5.46 6.54
C GLY A 40 -4.61 -5.04 6.77
N SER A 41 -4.95 -4.67 8.00
CA SER A 41 -6.24 -4.09 8.40
C SER A 41 -6.03 -2.67 8.94
N PRO A 42 -7.03 -1.78 8.85
CA PRO A 42 -6.88 -0.41 9.34
C PRO A 42 -6.71 -0.35 10.86
N PHE A 43 -5.83 0.54 11.32
CA PHE A 43 -5.68 0.92 12.71
C PHE A 43 -6.04 2.40 12.90
N PRO A 44 -6.48 2.80 14.11
CA PRO A 44 -6.72 4.20 14.41
C PRO A 44 -5.40 5.00 14.35
N PRO A 45 -5.48 6.33 14.11
CA PRO A 45 -4.32 7.21 14.23
C PRO A 45 -3.67 7.09 15.62
N VAL A 46 -2.35 7.15 15.66
CA VAL A 46 -1.55 7.06 16.89
C VAL A 46 -0.94 8.42 17.21
N THR A 47 -1.28 8.98 18.36
CA THR A 47 -0.62 10.18 18.87
C THR A 47 0.44 9.76 19.87
N LEU A 48 1.68 10.15 19.62
CA LEU A 48 2.79 9.89 20.53
C LEU A 48 3.68 11.12 20.68
N THR A 49 4.33 11.21 21.85
CA THR A 49 5.40 12.17 22.09
C THR A 49 6.73 11.42 21.94
N THR A 50 7.54 11.88 21.00
CA THR A 50 8.87 11.32 20.71
C THR A 50 9.89 11.70 21.78
N SER A 51 11.04 11.02 21.78
CA SER A 51 12.11 11.22 22.76
C SER A 51 12.67 12.66 22.76
N ASP A 52 12.53 13.38 21.64
CA ASP A 52 12.90 14.80 21.51
C ASP A 52 11.81 15.78 21.97
N GLY A 53 10.71 15.27 22.56
CA GLY A 53 9.61 16.06 23.12
C GLY A 53 8.57 16.52 22.11
N ARG A 54 8.66 16.14 20.83
CA ARG A 54 7.64 16.49 19.83
C ARG A 54 6.44 15.56 19.92
N THR A 55 5.23 16.14 19.90
CA THR A 55 4.00 15.38 19.81
C THR A 55 3.53 15.36 18.36
N GLN A 56 3.30 14.16 17.81
CA GLN A 56 2.85 13.96 16.45
C GLN A 56 1.73 12.91 16.37
N THR A 57 0.85 13.07 15.41
CA THR A 57 -0.18 12.06 15.09
C THR A 57 0.22 11.35 13.82
N LEU A 58 0.37 10.03 13.90
CA LEU A 58 0.83 9.16 12.85
C LEU A 58 -0.32 8.26 12.38
N VAL A 59 -0.42 8.08 11.07
CA VAL A 59 -1.45 7.25 10.44
C VAL A 59 -0.76 6.15 9.65
N ALA A 60 -1.00 4.89 10.02
CA ALA A 60 -0.51 3.75 9.24
C ALA A 60 -1.27 3.65 7.90
N SER A 61 -0.54 3.38 6.83
CA SER A 61 -1.15 3.03 5.55
C SER A 61 -1.80 1.66 5.64
N GLN A 62 -2.78 1.38 4.79
CA GLN A 62 -3.29 0.03 4.65
C GLN A 62 -2.56 -0.69 3.51
N CYS A 63 -1.90 -1.82 3.81
CA CYS A 63 -1.27 -2.70 2.82
C CYS A 63 -2.19 -3.91 2.59
N ASN A 64 -2.97 -3.86 1.52
CA ASN A 64 -3.99 -4.89 1.23
C ASN A 64 -4.11 -5.11 -0.28
N ASN A 65 -4.44 -6.36 -0.67
CA ASN A 65 -4.61 -6.75 -2.09
C ASN A 65 -5.67 -5.93 -2.82
N MET A 66 -6.59 -5.27 -2.09
CA MET A 66 -7.64 -4.43 -2.69
C MET A 66 -7.09 -3.32 -3.60
N TYR A 67 -5.82 -2.94 -3.46
CA TYR A 67 -5.21 -1.95 -4.33
C TYR A 67 -4.87 -2.48 -5.71
N VAL A 68 -4.65 -3.78 -5.86
CA VAL A 68 -4.16 -4.39 -7.09
C VAL A 68 -5.20 -5.33 -7.70
N PHE A 69 -5.86 -6.14 -6.88
CA PHE A 69 -6.74 -7.20 -7.33
C PHE A 69 -7.89 -6.73 -8.23
N PRO A 70 -8.65 -5.66 -7.92
CA PRO A 70 -9.74 -5.20 -8.78
C PRO A 70 -9.24 -4.70 -10.14
N GLY A 71 -8.07 -4.04 -10.16
CA GLY A 71 -7.45 -3.57 -11.40
C GLY A 71 -6.99 -4.70 -12.29
N LEU A 72 -6.41 -5.76 -11.71
CA LEU A 72 -6.03 -6.99 -12.45
C LEU A 72 -7.26 -7.68 -13.03
N GLY A 73 -8.33 -7.83 -12.24
CA GLY A 73 -9.58 -8.43 -12.70
C GLY A 73 -10.23 -7.63 -13.84
N LEU A 74 -10.24 -6.30 -13.72
CA LEU A 74 -10.73 -5.41 -14.77
C LEU A 74 -9.87 -5.53 -16.04
N ALA A 75 -8.56 -5.54 -15.92
CA ALA A 75 -7.64 -5.70 -17.04
C ALA A 75 -7.86 -7.04 -17.76
N ALA A 76 -8.00 -8.13 -17.02
CA ALA A 76 -8.26 -9.44 -17.59
C ALA A 76 -9.61 -9.47 -18.35
N SER A 77 -10.66 -8.89 -17.76
CA SER A 77 -12.00 -8.91 -18.34
C SER A 77 -12.12 -8.01 -19.58
N VAL A 78 -11.62 -6.77 -19.50
CA VAL A 78 -11.77 -5.78 -20.59
C VAL A 78 -10.67 -5.92 -21.65
N GLY A 79 -9.45 -6.24 -21.22
CA GLY A 79 -8.29 -6.40 -22.09
C GLY A 79 -8.20 -7.77 -22.77
N GLY A 80 -9.10 -8.71 -22.46
CA GLY A 80 -9.05 -10.07 -23.01
C GLY A 80 -7.80 -10.85 -22.61
N ILE A 81 -7.20 -10.52 -21.46
CA ILE A 81 -5.95 -11.13 -20.99
C ILE A 81 -6.25 -12.52 -20.47
N THR A 82 -5.68 -13.53 -21.09
CA THR A 82 -5.88 -14.94 -20.73
C THR A 82 -4.87 -15.44 -19.72
N LYS A 83 -3.74 -14.74 -19.53
CA LYS A 83 -2.67 -15.11 -18.61
C LYS A 83 -2.07 -13.87 -17.97
N ILE A 84 -2.07 -13.80 -16.66
CA ILE A 84 -1.36 -12.76 -15.91
C ILE A 84 0.11 -13.19 -15.76
N THR A 85 1.01 -12.33 -16.21
CA THR A 85 2.47 -12.54 -16.12
C THR A 85 3.05 -11.82 -14.89
N ASP A 86 4.27 -12.19 -14.49
CA ASP A 86 4.99 -11.51 -13.41
C ASP A 86 5.26 -10.03 -13.75
N GLN A 87 5.50 -9.72 -15.03
CA GLN A 87 5.68 -8.35 -15.47
C GLN A 87 4.40 -7.52 -15.31
N MET A 88 3.24 -8.09 -15.61
CA MET A 88 1.94 -7.44 -15.36
C MET A 88 1.72 -7.17 -13.86
N LEU A 89 2.11 -8.08 -12.99
CA LEU A 89 2.05 -7.88 -11.53
C LEU A 89 2.99 -6.77 -11.08
N TYR A 90 4.18 -6.70 -11.67
CA TYR A 90 5.13 -5.61 -11.40
C TYR A 90 4.57 -4.25 -11.85
N GLU A 91 4.04 -4.15 -13.07
CA GLU A 91 3.43 -2.91 -13.57
C GLU A 91 2.20 -2.50 -12.75
N ALA A 92 1.42 -3.45 -12.26
CA ALA A 92 0.32 -3.20 -11.34
C ALA A 92 0.81 -2.55 -10.03
N ALA A 93 1.89 -3.07 -9.45
CA ALA A 93 2.49 -2.51 -8.25
C ALA A 93 3.06 -1.11 -8.48
N VAL A 94 3.73 -0.89 -9.62
CA VAL A 94 4.26 0.42 -10.03
C VAL A 94 3.13 1.42 -10.24
N ALA A 95 2.04 1.03 -10.88
CA ALA A 95 0.88 1.89 -11.10
C ALA A 95 0.21 2.28 -9.78
N CYS A 96 0.08 1.33 -8.85
CA CYS A 96 -0.42 1.60 -7.50
C CYS A 96 0.47 2.63 -6.78
N ALA A 97 1.78 2.45 -6.78
CA ALA A 97 2.72 3.37 -6.15
C ALA A 97 2.67 4.77 -6.79
N LYS A 98 2.62 4.86 -8.12
CA LYS A 98 2.50 6.12 -8.86
C LYS A 98 1.16 6.84 -8.66
N SER A 99 0.15 6.14 -8.16
CA SER A 99 -1.16 6.75 -7.84
C SER A 99 -1.15 7.57 -6.56
N MET A 100 -0.06 7.57 -5.79
CA MET A 100 0.07 8.38 -4.60
C MET A 100 0.16 9.87 -4.94
N THR A 101 -0.53 10.70 -4.17
CA THR A 101 -0.40 12.16 -4.28
C THR A 101 0.81 12.68 -3.49
N ALA A 102 1.23 13.90 -3.79
CA ALA A 102 2.31 14.54 -3.06
C ALA A 102 1.96 14.73 -1.57
N GLU A 103 0.67 15.01 -1.28
CA GLU A 103 0.16 15.16 0.08
C GLU A 103 0.23 13.82 0.84
N GLU A 104 -0.21 12.73 0.21
CA GLU A 104 -0.14 11.38 0.81
C GLU A 104 1.31 10.97 1.13
N VAL A 105 2.25 11.31 0.24
CA VAL A 105 3.69 11.08 0.47
C VAL A 105 4.21 11.96 1.61
N ALA A 106 3.80 13.23 1.66
CA ALA A 106 4.20 14.16 2.73
C ALA A 106 3.67 13.73 4.10
N GLU A 107 2.49 13.10 4.15
CA GLU A 107 1.93 12.48 5.36
C GLU A 107 2.69 11.20 5.80
N GLY A 108 3.67 10.75 5.02
CA GLY A 108 4.43 9.52 5.28
C GLY A 108 3.71 8.23 4.92
N ARG A 109 2.66 8.30 4.11
CA ARG A 109 1.96 7.12 3.61
C ARG A 109 2.80 6.37 2.58
N THR A 110 2.55 5.06 2.47
CA THR A 110 3.17 4.17 1.48
C THR A 110 2.15 3.60 0.50
N PHE A 111 0.87 3.80 0.75
CA PHE A 111 -0.24 3.41 -0.12
C PHE A 111 -1.22 4.56 -0.26
N PRO A 112 -1.91 4.69 -1.42
CA PRO A 112 -2.95 5.69 -1.63
C PRO A 112 -4.06 5.58 -0.59
N SER A 113 -4.79 6.66 -0.38
CA SER A 113 -6.00 6.62 0.46
C SER A 113 -7.02 5.62 -0.09
N VAL A 114 -7.63 4.82 0.81
CA VAL A 114 -8.68 3.86 0.44
C VAL A 114 -9.86 4.54 -0.26
N GLY A 115 -10.14 5.80 0.06
CA GLY A 115 -11.19 6.58 -0.62
C GLY A 115 -10.97 6.73 -2.13
N ARG A 116 -9.72 6.57 -2.60
CA ARG A 116 -9.34 6.66 -4.02
C ARG A 116 -9.21 5.30 -4.71
N ILE A 117 -9.67 4.23 -4.08
CA ILE A 117 -9.46 2.85 -4.56
C ILE A 117 -9.93 2.61 -5.99
N ARG A 118 -11.00 3.27 -6.43
CA ARG A 118 -11.53 3.15 -7.81
C ARG A 118 -10.58 3.75 -8.84
N GLU A 119 -10.02 4.92 -8.52
CA GLU A 119 -9.03 5.60 -9.36
C GLU A 119 -7.75 4.76 -9.48
N VAL A 120 -7.26 4.24 -8.35
CA VAL A 120 -6.10 3.35 -8.29
C VAL A 120 -6.36 2.07 -9.10
N SER A 121 -7.53 1.44 -8.95
CA SER A 121 -7.89 0.24 -9.71
C SER A 121 -7.91 0.49 -11.22
N LEU A 122 -8.37 1.66 -11.64
CA LEU A 122 -8.36 2.04 -13.07
C LEU A 122 -6.91 2.23 -13.57
N ALA A 123 -6.07 2.91 -12.80
CA ALA A 123 -4.67 3.11 -13.15
C ALA A 123 -3.92 1.76 -13.26
N VAL A 124 -4.16 0.85 -12.32
CA VAL A 124 -3.63 -0.52 -12.34
C VAL A 124 -4.11 -1.27 -13.60
N ALA A 125 -5.42 -1.23 -13.89
CA ALA A 125 -5.97 -1.91 -15.06
C ALA A 125 -5.34 -1.39 -16.36
N CYS A 126 -5.22 -0.07 -16.52
CA CYS A 126 -4.58 0.52 -17.69
C CYS A 126 -3.11 0.11 -17.84
N ALA A 127 -2.36 0.03 -16.74
CA ALA A 127 -0.96 -0.38 -16.77
C ALA A 127 -0.83 -1.85 -17.20
N VAL A 128 -1.67 -2.71 -16.64
CA VAL A 128 -1.67 -4.15 -16.95
C VAL A 128 -2.09 -4.42 -18.39
N ILE A 129 -3.10 -3.71 -18.90
CA ILE A 129 -3.52 -3.86 -20.32
C ILE A 129 -2.41 -3.42 -21.29
N ARG A 130 -1.68 -2.35 -20.98
CA ARG A 130 -0.57 -1.87 -21.80
C ARG A 130 0.58 -2.86 -21.87
N GLU A 131 0.81 -3.61 -20.80
CA GLU A 131 1.84 -4.65 -20.73
C GLU A 131 1.37 -5.96 -21.36
N GLY A 132 0.07 -6.23 -21.34
CA GLY A 132 -0.51 -7.40 -21.96
C GLY A 132 -0.56 -7.27 -23.48
N GLU A 133 -0.04 -8.24 -24.21
CA GLU A 133 -0.39 -8.36 -25.62
C GLU A 133 -1.90 -8.57 -25.73
N PRO A 134 -2.65 -7.72 -26.42
CA PRO A 134 -4.06 -7.96 -26.63
C PRO A 134 -4.18 -9.30 -27.36
N ALA A 135 -4.96 -10.24 -26.83
CA ALA A 135 -5.35 -11.42 -27.58
C ALA A 135 -5.97 -10.92 -28.87
N ILE A 136 -5.30 -11.15 -29.99
CA ILE A 136 -5.89 -10.90 -31.31
C ILE A 136 -7.05 -11.86 -31.38
N VAL A 137 -8.25 -11.38 -31.08
CA VAL A 137 -9.48 -12.15 -31.32
C VAL A 137 -9.67 -12.14 -32.81
N PRO A 138 -9.64 -13.30 -33.49
CA PRO A 138 -9.83 -13.39 -34.93
C PRO A 138 -11.24 -12.98 -35.35
#